data_8530e50d8a61ff2e7fa640667bd8f3b3
#
_entry.id   8530e50d8a61ff2e7fa640667bd8f3b3
#
_cell.length_a   1.000
_cell.length_b   1.000
_cell.length_c   1.000
_cell.angle_alpha   90.00
_cell.angle_beta   90.00
_cell.angle_gamma   90.00
#
_symmetry.space_group_name_H-M   'P 1'
#
loop_
_entity.id
_entity.type
_entity.pdbx_description
1 polymer ?
#
loop_
_entity_poly.entity_id
_entity_poly.type
_entity_poly.pdbx_seq_one_letter_code
_entity_poly.pdbx_strand_id
1 'polypeptide(L)'
;LVMSTARHHRSNRGLFDQRSLALEEPEPQPQVLTAPARKHLWFCIYLPNLPLEASGPGDEARAVVAEQQGVHRVLLASGRAEAAGIMPGQSANAALALLPTLHIEPRSEIVEQQALENLACWLEQFTSVVCFAGADVLLVEIAGSLRLYGGLLSLRQQIAAGLEQQGFNASLAIAPTPLAATWLARGGRRACIRDTANIAAALRTVPLASLDWPAATCESLAGMGIRSVGDCLRLPREGFARRFGPQRLIELDRALGRLPDPRSSWRAPERFCADYELTEEQSDCELLLAICRELLLSLERFLLTRQLGTQRVLFSFFHLKGSATQLP
;
A
#
# COMPACT_ATOMS: atom_id res chain seq x y z
N LEU A 1 -21.73 -8.47 -6.12
CA LEU A 1 -21.82 -7.75 -7.39
C LEU A 1 -20.41 -7.65 -7.99
N VAL A 2 -20.24 -8.04 -9.24
CA VAL A 2 -18.93 -7.94 -9.92
C VAL A 2 -19.10 -7.15 -11.21
N MET A 3 -18.20 -6.22 -11.48
CA MET A 3 -18.15 -5.44 -12.70
C MET A 3 -16.83 -5.72 -13.44
N SER A 4 -16.91 -6.03 -14.75
CA SER A 4 -15.75 -6.35 -15.58
C SER A 4 -15.84 -5.67 -16.95
N THR A 5 -14.70 -5.24 -17.48
CA THR A 5 -14.60 -4.64 -18.83
C THR A 5 -13.87 -5.55 -19.80
N ALA A 6 -14.41 -5.75 -21.02
CA ALA A 6 -13.77 -6.52 -22.08
C ALA A 6 -13.27 -5.60 -23.22
N ARG A 7 -12.01 -5.74 -23.64
CA ARG A 7 -11.48 -5.11 -24.85
C ARG A 7 -11.86 -5.95 -26.07
N HIS A 8 -12.48 -5.32 -27.08
CA HIS A 8 -12.61 -5.91 -28.40
C HIS A 8 -11.46 -5.43 -29.29
N HIS A 9 -10.59 -6.35 -29.68
CA HIS A 9 -9.73 -6.16 -30.85
C HIS A 9 -10.55 -6.47 -32.11
N ARG A 10 -10.62 -5.54 -33.03
CA ARG A 10 -11.10 -5.83 -34.37
C ARG A 10 -10.13 -6.79 -35.05
N SER A 11 -10.52 -8.02 -35.19
CA SER A 11 -9.85 -9.01 -36.05
C SER A 11 -10.33 -8.84 -37.48
N ASN A 12 -9.40 -8.54 -38.35
CA ASN A 12 -9.55 -8.64 -39.79
C ASN A 12 -9.58 -10.13 -40.18
N ARG A 13 -10.62 -10.56 -40.93
CA ARG A 13 -10.78 -11.95 -41.38
C ARG A 13 -9.75 -12.27 -42.46
N GLY A 14 -8.89 -13.23 -42.20
CA GLY A 14 -8.11 -13.97 -43.18
C GLY A 14 -8.16 -15.45 -42.80
N LEU A 15 -8.76 -16.26 -43.68
CA LEU A 15 -8.80 -17.73 -43.59
C LEU A 15 -7.39 -18.31 -43.39
N PHE A 16 -7.18 -19.07 -42.33
CA PHE A 16 -6.37 -20.30 -42.36
C PHE A 16 -6.64 -21.08 -41.08
N ASP A 17 -7.16 -22.28 -41.29
CA ASP A 17 -7.37 -23.33 -40.29
C ASP A 17 -5.99 -23.90 -39.86
N GLN A 18 -5.58 -23.70 -38.65
CA GLN A 18 -4.51 -24.47 -38.02
C GLN A 18 -4.81 -24.72 -36.55
N ARG A 19 -4.83 -26.01 -36.23
CA ARG A 19 -5.00 -26.61 -34.91
C ARG A 19 -4.27 -25.82 -33.82
N SER A 20 -5.03 -25.33 -32.85
CA SER A 20 -4.54 -24.74 -31.61
C SER A 20 -3.70 -25.74 -30.82
N LEU A 21 -2.39 -25.60 -30.89
CA LEU A 21 -1.52 -25.93 -29.77
C LEU A 21 -1.68 -24.76 -28.78
N ALA A 22 -2.36 -25.00 -27.68
CA ALA A 22 -2.38 -24.10 -26.55
C ALA A 22 -0.95 -24.01 -26.01
N LEU A 23 -0.23 -22.97 -26.44
CA LEU A 23 0.96 -22.51 -25.76
C LEU A 23 0.45 -21.82 -24.50
N GLU A 24 0.63 -22.43 -23.34
CA GLU A 24 0.53 -21.73 -22.07
C GLU A 24 1.45 -20.52 -22.15
N GLU A 25 0.86 -19.32 -22.16
CA GLU A 25 1.65 -18.10 -22.02
C GLU A 25 2.35 -18.17 -20.65
N PRO A 26 3.68 -18.02 -20.60
CA PRO A 26 4.37 -18.05 -19.34
C PRO A 26 3.88 -16.88 -18.48
N GLU A 27 3.53 -17.16 -17.23
CA GLU A 27 3.24 -16.14 -16.24
C GLU A 27 4.30 -15.05 -16.30
N PRO A 28 3.93 -13.76 -16.26
CA PRO A 28 4.87 -12.67 -16.32
C PRO A 28 5.85 -12.79 -15.14
N GLN A 29 7.05 -13.24 -15.43
CA GLN A 29 8.12 -13.31 -14.42
C GLN A 29 8.39 -11.90 -13.91
N PRO A 30 8.52 -11.69 -12.59
CA PRO A 30 8.83 -10.39 -12.03
C PRO A 30 10.13 -9.88 -12.65
N GLN A 31 10.06 -8.80 -13.40
CA GLN A 31 11.25 -8.18 -13.99
C GLN A 31 12.10 -7.63 -12.85
N VAL A 32 13.17 -8.35 -12.54
CA VAL A 32 14.22 -7.89 -11.64
C VAL A 32 14.93 -6.73 -12.33
N LEU A 33 14.73 -5.53 -11.83
CA LEU A 33 15.41 -4.32 -12.34
C LEU A 33 16.91 -4.40 -12.01
N THR A 34 17.67 -5.11 -12.83
CA THR A 34 19.13 -5.14 -12.84
C THR A 34 19.62 -4.23 -13.96
N ALA A 35 19.51 -2.91 -13.79
CA ALA A 35 20.15 -1.97 -14.71
C ALA A 35 21.42 -1.41 -14.07
N PRO A 36 22.56 -1.30 -14.83
CA PRO A 36 23.80 -0.75 -14.30
C PRO A 36 23.68 0.75 -14.06
N ALA A 37 24.05 1.18 -12.86
CA ALA A 37 24.49 2.54 -12.49
C ALA A 37 23.55 3.74 -12.76
N ARG A 38 22.23 3.60 -12.92
CA ARG A 38 21.35 4.74 -12.76
C ARG A 38 21.24 5.04 -11.26
N LYS A 39 21.49 6.29 -10.88
CA LYS A 39 21.25 6.77 -9.52
C LYS A 39 19.76 6.68 -9.25
N HIS A 40 19.33 5.59 -8.65
CA HIS A 40 17.94 5.44 -8.24
C HIS A 40 17.60 6.42 -7.13
N LEU A 41 16.36 6.88 -7.12
CA LEU A 41 15.83 7.70 -6.06
C LEU A 41 14.42 7.20 -5.71
N TRP A 42 14.32 6.61 -4.54
CA TRP A 42 13.08 6.00 -4.07
C TRP A 42 12.32 6.95 -3.18
N PHE A 43 11.05 7.10 -3.47
CA PHE A 43 10.11 7.83 -2.65
C PHE A 43 9.20 6.83 -1.94
N CYS A 44 9.26 6.82 -0.62
CA CYS A 44 8.44 5.98 0.23
C CYS A 44 7.20 6.75 0.70
N ILE A 45 6.05 6.10 0.58
CA ILE A 45 4.75 6.54 1.09
C ILE A 45 4.33 5.50 2.13
N TYR A 46 4.43 5.86 3.40
CA TYR A 46 4.00 5.03 4.53
C TYR A 46 2.68 5.57 5.06
N LEU A 47 1.69 4.70 5.19
CA LEU A 47 0.30 5.00 5.55
C LEU A 47 -0.02 4.39 6.93
N PRO A 48 0.38 5.04 8.04
CA PRO A 48 0.21 4.48 9.38
C PRO A 48 -1.26 4.29 9.78
N ASN A 49 -2.16 5.08 9.22
CA ASN A 49 -3.59 5.06 9.51
C ASN A 49 -4.42 4.37 8.43
N LEU A 50 -3.78 3.61 7.54
CA LEU A 50 -4.46 2.96 6.41
C LEU A 50 -5.73 2.20 6.82
N PRO A 51 -5.76 1.39 7.91
CA PRO A 51 -6.97 0.69 8.31
C PRO A 51 -8.17 1.61 8.61
N LEU A 52 -7.92 2.81 9.10
CA LEU A 52 -8.95 3.80 9.41
C LEU A 52 -9.34 4.65 8.19
N GLU A 53 -8.37 4.96 7.34
CA GLU A 53 -8.53 5.87 6.18
C GLU A 53 -9.05 5.13 4.94
N ALA A 54 -8.83 3.82 4.84
CA ALA A 54 -9.28 2.99 3.72
C ALA A 54 -10.81 2.89 3.62
N SER A 55 -11.54 2.99 4.73
CA SER A 55 -13.01 3.01 4.75
C SER A 55 -13.60 4.36 4.28
N GLY A 56 -12.74 5.30 3.87
CA GLY A 56 -13.14 6.61 3.36
C GLY A 56 -13.13 7.72 4.42
N PRO A 57 -13.28 8.97 3.97
CA PRO A 57 -13.30 10.12 4.86
C PRO A 57 -14.56 10.12 5.73
N GLY A 58 -14.40 10.37 7.03
CA GLY A 58 -15.50 10.51 7.97
C GLY A 58 -15.14 11.53 9.03
N ASP A 59 -16.11 12.42 9.33
CA ASP A 59 -15.93 13.46 10.35
C ASP A 59 -16.40 12.99 11.75
N GLU A 60 -16.81 11.73 11.86
CA GLU A 60 -17.30 11.14 13.10
C GLU A 60 -16.15 10.56 13.94
N ALA A 61 -16.44 10.30 15.23
CA ALA A 61 -15.52 9.55 16.06
C ALA A 61 -15.55 8.07 15.66
N ARG A 62 -14.47 7.58 15.04
CA ARG A 62 -14.34 6.21 14.54
C ARG A 62 -13.19 5.48 15.18
N ALA A 63 -13.32 4.16 15.31
CA ALA A 63 -12.23 3.29 15.72
C ALA A 63 -12.26 1.98 14.92
N VAL A 64 -11.10 1.55 14.46
CA VAL A 64 -10.91 0.24 13.85
C VAL A 64 -10.47 -0.73 14.92
N VAL A 65 -11.14 -1.88 15.01
CA VAL A 65 -10.84 -2.94 15.98
C VAL A 65 -10.32 -4.18 15.29
N ALA A 66 -9.44 -4.90 15.99
CA ALA A 66 -8.97 -6.22 15.58
C ALA A 66 -9.16 -7.21 16.71
N GLU A 67 -9.40 -8.46 16.38
CA GLU A 67 -9.48 -9.54 17.35
C GLU A 67 -8.08 -9.90 17.86
N GLN A 68 -7.90 -9.83 19.18
CA GLN A 68 -6.68 -10.23 19.88
C GLN A 68 -7.05 -11.10 21.06
N GLN A 69 -6.65 -12.36 21.02
CA GLN A 69 -6.92 -13.34 22.10
C GLN A 69 -8.42 -13.46 22.44
N GLY A 70 -9.30 -13.48 21.42
CA GLY A 70 -10.75 -13.57 21.61
C GLY A 70 -11.44 -12.28 22.06
N VAL A 71 -10.72 -11.15 22.10
CA VAL A 71 -11.28 -9.85 22.47
C VAL A 71 -11.03 -8.84 21.35
N HIS A 72 -12.08 -8.13 20.95
CA HIS A 72 -11.94 -7.00 20.01
C HIS A 72 -11.29 -5.82 20.71
N ARG A 73 -10.09 -5.44 20.24
CA ARG A 73 -9.33 -4.31 20.75
C ARG A 73 -9.19 -3.22 19.71
N VAL A 74 -9.22 -1.98 20.15
CA VAL A 74 -8.95 -0.82 19.31
C VAL A 74 -7.54 -0.93 18.75
N LEU A 75 -7.44 -0.96 17.41
CA LEU A 75 -6.18 -0.91 16.68
C LEU A 75 -5.78 0.54 16.40
N LEU A 76 -6.72 1.33 15.86
CA LEU A 76 -6.57 2.74 15.55
C LEU A 76 -7.85 3.49 15.92
N ALA A 77 -7.71 4.76 16.27
CA ALA A 77 -8.82 5.66 16.55
C ALA A 77 -8.65 6.96 15.74
N SER A 78 -9.76 7.56 15.33
CA SER A 78 -9.74 8.89 14.70
C SER A 78 -9.38 9.96 15.73
N GLY A 79 -8.87 11.11 15.27
CA GLY A 79 -8.49 12.19 16.18
C GLY A 79 -9.61 12.65 17.12
N ARG A 80 -10.88 12.56 16.68
CA ARG A 80 -12.05 12.84 17.59
C ARG A 80 -12.22 11.76 18.64
N ALA A 81 -12.00 10.50 18.30
CA ALA A 81 -12.06 9.39 19.25
C ALA A 81 -10.89 9.45 20.23
N GLU A 82 -9.68 9.77 19.78
CA GLU A 82 -8.51 10.00 20.65
C GLU A 82 -8.73 11.16 21.61
N ALA A 83 -9.33 12.26 21.14
CA ALA A 83 -9.68 13.41 21.98
C ALA A 83 -10.72 13.05 23.08
N ALA A 84 -11.55 12.03 22.85
CA ALA A 84 -12.47 11.48 23.82
C ALA A 84 -11.84 10.43 24.75
N GLY A 85 -10.52 10.19 24.65
CA GLY A 85 -9.76 9.28 25.50
C GLY A 85 -9.70 7.83 25.02
N ILE A 86 -10.06 7.57 23.75
CA ILE A 86 -9.97 6.24 23.16
C ILE A 86 -8.55 6.00 22.66
N MET A 87 -7.92 4.94 23.16
CA MET A 87 -6.52 4.61 22.89
C MET A 87 -6.37 3.22 22.28
N PRO A 88 -5.38 3.00 21.39
CA PRO A 88 -5.04 1.67 20.93
C PRO A 88 -4.81 0.68 22.07
N GLY A 89 -5.28 -0.56 21.89
CA GLY A 89 -5.21 -1.63 22.89
C GLY A 89 -6.40 -1.72 23.86
N GLN A 90 -7.23 -0.70 23.99
CA GLN A 90 -8.48 -0.78 24.79
C GLN A 90 -9.45 -1.79 24.16
N SER A 91 -10.27 -2.43 24.99
CA SER A 91 -11.35 -3.27 24.47
C SER A 91 -12.45 -2.41 23.83
N ALA A 92 -13.11 -2.94 22.78
CA ALA A 92 -14.23 -2.26 22.10
C ALA A 92 -15.32 -1.82 23.10
N ASN A 93 -15.65 -2.68 24.08
CA ASN A 93 -16.64 -2.36 25.11
C ASN A 93 -16.20 -1.19 26.01
N ALA A 94 -14.93 -1.13 26.38
CA ALA A 94 -14.41 -0.01 27.18
C ALA A 94 -14.42 1.30 26.37
N ALA A 95 -14.13 1.24 25.07
CA ALA A 95 -14.19 2.39 24.17
C ALA A 95 -15.64 2.91 24.03
N LEU A 96 -16.62 2.01 23.86
CA LEU A 96 -18.05 2.37 23.80
C LEU A 96 -18.57 2.92 25.14
N ALA A 97 -18.06 2.43 26.26
CA ALA A 97 -18.42 2.99 27.55
C ALA A 97 -17.91 4.43 27.75
N LEU A 98 -16.77 4.79 27.16
CA LEU A 98 -16.24 6.16 27.16
C LEU A 98 -16.98 7.06 26.16
N LEU A 99 -17.30 6.55 24.98
CA LEU A 99 -17.98 7.30 23.93
C LEU A 99 -19.07 6.43 23.28
N PRO A 100 -20.33 6.50 23.77
CA PRO A 100 -21.42 5.69 23.22
C PRO A 100 -21.74 5.94 21.73
N THR A 101 -21.36 7.10 21.21
CA THR A 101 -21.52 7.47 19.78
C THR A 101 -20.34 7.05 18.90
N LEU A 102 -19.38 6.29 19.44
CA LEU A 102 -18.22 5.81 18.70
C LEU A 102 -18.66 4.82 17.61
N HIS A 103 -18.30 5.11 16.38
CA HIS A 103 -18.46 4.15 15.29
C HIS A 103 -17.28 3.16 15.29
N ILE A 104 -17.57 1.89 15.50
CA ILE A 104 -16.56 0.82 15.53
C ILE A 104 -16.68 -0.01 14.27
N GLU A 105 -15.55 -0.15 13.57
CA GLU A 105 -15.42 -0.97 12.36
C GLU A 105 -14.42 -2.12 12.62
N PRO A 106 -14.71 -3.36 12.18
CA PRO A 106 -13.70 -4.41 12.16
C PRO A 106 -12.63 -4.09 11.12
N ARG A 107 -11.38 -4.43 11.39
CA ARG A 107 -10.30 -4.33 10.41
C ARG A 107 -10.59 -5.19 9.18
N SER A 108 -10.42 -4.62 8.01
CA SER A 108 -10.58 -5.33 6.73
C SER A 108 -9.32 -5.19 5.89
N GLU A 109 -8.50 -6.25 5.86
CA GLU A 109 -7.28 -6.28 5.03
C GLU A 109 -7.61 -6.20 3.53
N ILE A 110 -8.80 -6.65 3.12
CA ILE A 110 -9.28 -6.52 1.73
C ILE A 110 -9.46 -5.06 1.36
N VAL A 111 -10.12 -4.28 2.22
CA VAL A 111 -10.35 -2.83 1.99
C VAL A 111 -9.02 -2.08 2.01
N GLU A 112 -8.11 -2.42 2.93
CA GLU A 112 -6.76 -1.85 3.01
C GLU A 112 -5.97 -2.13 1.72
N GLN A 113 -5.98 -3.37 1.24
CA GLN A 113 -5.31 -3.76 0.00
C GLN A 113 -5.89 -3.03 -1.21
N GLN A 114 -7.21 -2.93 -1.32
CA GLN A 114 -7.88 -2.20 -2.40
C GLN A 114 -7.51 -0.72 -2.40
N ALA A 115 -7.44 -0.09 -1.22
CA ALA A 115 -7.00 1.29 -1.09
C ALA A 115 -5.55 1.48 -1.55
N LEU A 116 -4.64 0.56 -1.19
CA LEU A 116 -3.25 0.58 -1.66
C LEU A 116 -3.15 0.40 -3.18
N GLU A 117 -3.95 -0.50 -3.76
CA GLU A 117 -3.97 -0.70 -5.22
C GLU A 117 -4.49 0.53 -5.95
N ASN A 118 -5.52 1.19 -5.43
CA ASN A 118 -6.03 2.44 -5.99
C ASN A 118 -4.97 3.56 -5.93
N LEU A 119 -4.25 3.67 -4.82
CA LEU A 119 -3.13 4.59 -4.69
C LEU A 119 -1.97 4.24 -5.63
N ALA A 120 -1.65 2.95 -5.79
CA ALA A 120 -0.63 2.50 -6.72
C ALA A 120 -1.00 2.86 -8.17
N CYS A 121 -2.25 2.64 -8.59
CA CYS A 121 -2.77 3.10 -9.88
C CYS A 121 -2.60 4.61 -10.06
N TRP A 122 -2.98 5.39 -9.04
CA TRP A 122 -2.84 6.84 -9.09
C TRP A 122 -1.37 7.28 -9.18
N LEU A 123 -0.45 6.57 -8.53
CA LEU A 123 0.98 6.87 -8.58
C LEU A 123 1.63 6.56 -9.93
N GLU A 124 1.03 5.70 -10.78
CA GLU A 124 1.52 5.41 -12.13
C GLU A 124 1.59 6.65 -13.02
N GLN A 125 0.80 7.70 -12.74
CA GLN A 125 0.93 8.97 -13.46
C GLN A 125 2.29 9.66 -13.24
N PHE A 126 2.93 9.42 -12.09
CA PHE A 126 4.21 10.04 -11.74
C PHE A 126 5.42 9.19 -12.13
N THR A 127 5.28 7.88 -12.20
CA THR A 127 6.37 6.95 -12.49
C THR A 127 5.86 5.61 -12.99
N SER A 128 6.66 4.95 -13.81
CA SER A 128 6.36 3.58 -14.27
C SER A 128 6.78 2.49 -13.27
N VAL A 129 7.39 2.85 -12.15
CA VAL A 129 7.89 1.89 -11.15
C VAL A 129 7.25 2.17 -9.81
N VAL A 130 6.20 1.42 -9.53
CA VAL A 130 5.48 1.40 -8.25
C VAL A 130 5.65 0.02 -7.63
N CYS A 131 5.99 -0.06 -6.35
CA CYS A 131 6.20 -1.32 -5.64
C CYS A 131 5.48 -1.31 -4.31
N PHE A 132 4.89 -2.44 -3.94
CA PHE A 132 4.44 -2.68 -2.57
C PHE A 132 5.64 -3.10 -1.70
N ALA A 133 5.79 -2.50 -0.54
CA ALA A 133 6.87 -2.81 0.40
C ALA A 133 6.35 -3.19 1.79
N GLY A 134 5.11 -3.61 1.85
CA GLY A 134 4.36 -4.02 3.04
C GLY A 134 2.88 -3.79 2.84
N ALA A 135 2.09 -4.11 3.85
CA ALA A 135 0.64 -3.90 3.84
C ALA A 135 0.22 -2.41 3.99
N ASP A 136 1.18 -1.52 4.21
CA ASP A 136 0.97 -0.10 4.52
C ASP A 136 1.99 0.82 3.85
N VAL A 137 2.79 0.28 2.90
CA VAL A 137 3.90 1.02 2.28
C VAL A 137 3.89 0.86 0.76
N LEU A 138 3.91 2.00 0.08
CA LEU A 138 4.19 2.11 -1.35
C LEU A 138 5.57 2.74 -1.57
N LEU A 139 6.31 2.20 -2.52
CA LEU A 139 7.58 2.72 -2.99
C LEU A 139 7.49 3.08 -4.46
N VAL A 140 7.94 4.26 -4.83
CA VAL A 140 8.01 4.69 -6.22
C VAL A 140 9.42 5.13 -6.58
N GLU A 141 9.92 4.71 -7.74
CA GLU A 141 11.21 5.17 -8.27
C GLU A 141 10.99 6.46 -9.06
N ILE A 142 11.60 7.56 -8.64
CA ILE A 142 11.28 8.89 -9.14
C ILE A 142 12.42 9.58 -9.91
N ALA A 143 13.61 8.99 -9.99
CA ALA A 143 14.76 9.66 -10.61
C ALA A 143 14.50 10.05 -12.07
N GLY A 144 13.82 9.16 -12.83
CA GLY A 144 13.47 9.40 -14.23
C GLY A 144 12.40 10.48 -14.42
N SER A 145 11.55 10.70 -13.42
CA SER A 145 10.37 11.57 -13.51
C SER A 145 10.65 13.03 -13.10
N LEU A 146 11.77 13.30 -12.44
CA LEU A 146 12.04 14.61 -11.84
C LEU A 146 11.95 15.77 -12.84
N ARG A 147 12.43 15.57 -14.08
CA ARG A 147 12.39 16.62 -15.10
C ARG A 147 10.97 16.95 -15.55
N LEU A 148 10.13 15.94 -15.66
CA LEU A 148 8.75 16.07 -16.10
C LEU A 148 7.91 16.89 -15.11
N TYR A 149 8.17 16.70 -13.82
CA TYR A 149 7.39 17.31 -12.74
C TYR A 149 8.03 18.57 -12.12
N GLY A 150 9.00 19.20 -12.81
CA GLY A 150 9.62 20.45 -12.34
C GLY A 150 10.56 20.27 -11.15
N GLY A 151 11.09 19.07 -10.94
CA GLY A 151 12.05 18.77 -9.89
C GLY A 151 11.47 18.07 -8.67
N LEU A 152 12.36 17.73 -7.75
CA LEU A 152 12.04 16.88 -6.59
C LEU A 152 11.02 17.51 -5.64
N LEU A 153 11.15 18.80 -5.38
CA LEU A 153 10.23 19.53 -4.47
C LEU A 153 8.81 19.57 -5.03
N SER A 154 8.67 19.91 -6.32
CA SER A 154 7.38 19.96 -6.99
C SER A 154 6.71 18.60 -7.03
N LEU A 155 7.43 17.56 -7.43
CA LEU A 155 6.91 16.17 -7.45
C LEU A 155 6.45 15.74 -6.06
N ARG A 156 7.25 16.01 -5.02
CA ARG A 156 6.89 15.69 -3.64
C ARG A 156 5.62 16.41 -3.20
N GLN A 157 5.48 17.70 -3.53
CA GLN A 157 4.30 18.49 -3.19
C GLN A 157 3.04 17.97 -3.90
N GLN A 158 3.15 17.63 -5.19
CA GLN A 158 2.03 17.06 -5.94
C GLN A 158 1.56 15.72 -5.36
N ILE A 159 2.50 14.82 -5.03
CA ILE A 159 2.16 13.54 -4.41
C ILE A 159 1.55 13.76 -3.02
N ALA A 160 2.12 14.62 -2.19
CA ALA A 160 1.61 14.89 -0.85
C ALA A 160 0.19 15.49 -0.89
N ALA A 161 -0.04 16.48 -1.74
CA ALA A 161 -1.36 17.09 -1.90
C ALA A 161 -2.40 16.10 -2.45
N GLY A 162 -2.01 15.24 -3.39
CA GLY A 162 -2.92 14.22 -3.93
C GLY A 162 -3.29 13.13 -2.91
N LEU A 163 -2.37 12.74 -2.03
CA LEU A 163 -2.67 11.83 -0.92
C LEU A 163 -3.65 12.46 0.07
N GLU A 164 -3.42 13.71 0.43
CA GLU A 164 -4.30 14.48 1.33
C GLU A 164 -5.70 14.65 0.73
N GLN A 165 -5.81 14.98 -0.56
CA GLN A 165 -7.09 15.07 -1.28
C GLN A 165 -7.86 13.75 -1.31
N GLN A 166 -7.16 12.60 -1.32
CA GLN A 166 -7.75 11.27 -1.24
C GLN A 166 -8.05 10.83 0.21
N GLY A 167 -7.76 11.67 1.21
CA GLY A 167 -8.05 11.40 2.61
C GLY A 167 -6.98 10.58 3.34
N PHE A 168 -5.78 10.44 2.76
CA PHE A 168 -4.68 9.68 3.37
C PHE A 168 -3.64 10.57 4.03
N ASN A 169 -3.32 10.28 5.28
CA ASN A 169 -2.24 10.91 6.03
C ASN A 169 -0.98 10.04 5.92
N ALA A 170 -0.03 10.48 5.11
CA ALA A 170 1.16 9.71 4.80
C ALA A 170 2.42 10.28 5.44
N SER A 171 3.30 9.40 5.91
CA SER A 171 4.69 9.74 6.21
C SER A 171 5.56 9.51 4.98
N LEU A 172 6.24 10.55 4.52
CA LEU A 172 6.94 10.61 3.24
C LEU A 172 8.45 10.76 3.44
N ALA A 173 9.23 9.86 2.84
CA ALA A 173 10.68 9.95 2.83
C ALA A 173 11.26 9.59 1.46
N ILE A 174 12.43 10.17 1.15
CA ILE A 174 13.14 9.96 -0.11
C ILE A 174 14.57 9.54 0.20
N ALA A 175 15.02 8.44 -0.42
CA ALA A 175 16.38 7.93 -0.28
C ALA A 175 16.87 7.19 -1.54
N PRO A 176 18.19 7.01 -1.71
CA PRO A 176 18.77 6.26 -2.83
C PRO A 176 18.43 4.77 -2.83
N THR A 177 18.04 4.20 -1.69
CA THR A 177 17.69 2.79 -1.54
C THR A 177 16.24 2.62 -1.05
N PRO A 178 15.52 1.58 -1.50
CA PRO A 178 14.16 1.27 -1.05
C PRO A 178 14.04 1.15 0.46
N LEU A 179 14.90 0.33 1.08
CA LEU A 179 14.85 0.11 2.54
C LEU A 179 15.15 1.37 3.34
N ALA A 180 16.11 2.21 2.92
CA ALA A 180 16.37 3.46 3.62
C ALA A 180 15.16 4.40 3.55
N ALA A 181 14.52 4.51 2.38
CA ALA A 181 13.32 5.31 2.24
C ALA A 181 12.19 4.80 3.15
N THR A 182 11.98 3.47 3.20
CA THR A 182 10.97 2.83 4.06
C THR A 182 11.25 3.09 5.54
N TRP A 183 12.47 2.84 6.01
CA TRP A 183 12.81 3.00 7.42
C TRP A 183 12.74 4.46 7.87
N LEU A 184 13.13 5.40 7.01
CA LEU A 184 12.97 6.84 7.28
C LEU A 184 11.49 7.24 7.39
N ALA A 185 10.65 6.79 6.47
CA ALA A 185 9.23 7.09 6.47
C ALA A 185 8.54 6.52 7.72
N ARG A 186 8.76 5.24 8.04
CA ARG A 186 8.21 4.60 9.25
C ARG A 186 8.76 5.19 10.55
N GLY A 187 10.00 5.65 10.55
CA GLY A 187 10.59 6.37 11.67
C GLY A 187 10.11 7.82 11.84
N GLY A 188 9.10 8.24 11.07
CA GLY A 188 8.54 9.60 11.12
C GLY A 188 9.52 10.68 10.63
N ARG A 189 10.57 10.29 9.92
CA ARG A 189 11.60 11.21 9.41
C ARG A 189 11.22 11.71 8.03
N ARG A 190 10.77 12.95 7.94
CA ARG A 190 10.54 13.63 6.65
C ARG A 190 11.87 13.95 5.96
N ALA A 191 12.63 12.90 5.62
CA ALA A 191 13.98 13.03 5.06
C ALA A 191 13.97 13.00 3.53
N CYS A 192 14.90 13.74 2.96
CA CYS A 192 15.19 13.72 1.53
C CYS A 192 16.69 13.54 1.33
N ILE A 193 17.10 12.30 1.15
CA ILE A 193 18.50 11.90 0.97
C ILE A 193 18.74 11.62 -0.51
N ARG A 194 19.68 12.31 -1.13
CA ARG A 194 20.00 12.16 -2.56
C ARG A 194 21.29 11.39 -2.81
N ASP A 195 22.14 11.30 -1.79
CA ASP A 195 23.45 10.64 -1.88
C ASP A 195 23.51 9.47 -0.90
N THR A 196 24.00 8.34 -1.38
CA THR A 196 24.23 7.13 -0.58
C THR A 196 25.15 7.37 0.61
N ALA A 197 26.14 8.27 0.47
CA ALA A 197 27.06 8.63 1.55
C ALA A 197 26.34 9.18 2.79
N ASN A 198 25.17 9.79 2.63
CA ASN A 198 24.41 10.42 3.70
C ASN A 198 23.39 9.47 4.38
N ILE A 199 23.17 8.27 3.83
CA ILE A 199 22.17 7.32 4.34
C ILE A 199 22.47 6.93 5.78
N ALA A 200 23.72 6.55 6.09
CA ALA A 200 24.10 6.09 7.43
C ALA A 200 23.83 7.15 8.50
N ALA A 201 24.12 8.42 8.19
CA ALA A 201 23.86 9.54 9.08
C ALA A 201 22.35 9.77 9.29
N ALA A 202 21.56 9.66 8.23
CA ALA A 202 20.11 9.85 8.28
C ALA A 202 19.40 8.72 9.06
N LEU A 203 19.85 7.47 8.87
CA LEU A 203 19.30 6.31 9.58
C LEU A 203 19.73 6.22 11.04
N ARG A 204 20.73 6.99 11.47
CA ARG A 204 21.35 6.86 12.80
C ARG A 204 20.33 6.92 13.95
N THR A 205 19.32 7.76 13.83
CA THR A 205 18.32 8.00 14.88
C THR A 205 16.98 7.28 14.63
N VAL A 206 16.89 6.44 13.57
CA VAL A 206 15.68 5.68 13.28
C VAL A 206 15.52 4.58 14.33
N PRO A 207 14.37 4.52 15.05
CA PRO A 207 14.12 3.50 16.05
C PRO A 207 14.02 2.11 15.45
N LEU A 208 14.49 1.08 16.12
CA LEU A 208 14.35 -0.31 15.65
C LEU A 208 12.89 -0.76 15.59
N ALA A 209 12.01 -0.20 16.39
CA ALA A 209 10.57 -0.45 16.35
C ALA A 209 9.91 -0.03 15.04
N SER A 210 10.59 0.83 14.25
CA SER A 210 10.11 1.25 12.92
C SER A 210 10.51 0.29 11.78
N LEU A 211 11.30 -0.76 12.10
CA LEU A 211 11.72 -1.77 11.14
C LEU A 211 10.78 -2.98 11.23
N ASP A 212 10.58 -3.67 10.10
CA ASP A 212 9.82 -4.93 10.06
C ASP A 212 10.63 -6.11 10.61
N TRP A 213 11.31 -5.88 11.74
CA TRP A 213 12.04 -6.94 12.41
C TRP A 213 11.13 -7.67 13.42
N PRO A 214 11.32 -8.98 13.60
CA PRO A 214 10.57 -9.73 14.60
C PRO A 214 10.65 -9.07 15.98
N ALA A 215 9.53 -9.02 16.70
CA ALA A 215 9.45 -8.41 18.04
C ALA A 215 10.52 -8.94 18.99
N ALA A 216 10.74 -10.26 19.02
CA ALA A 216 11.77 -10.90 19.82
C ALA A 216 13.20 -10.39 19.50
N THR A 217 13.48 -10.06 18.23
CA THR A 217 14.77 -9.45 17.83
C THR A 217 14.89 -8.04 18.39
N CYS A 218 13.85 -7.23 18.24
CA CYS A 218 13.81 -5.85 18.74
C CYS A 218 13.93 -5.82 20.27
N GLU A 219 13.22 -6.69 20.99
CA GLU A 219 13.28 -6.83 22.45
C GLU A 219 14.67 -7.24 22.93
N SER A 220 15.27 -8.23 22.27
CA SER A 220 16.63 -8.69 22.59
C SER A 220 17.67 -7.58 22.41
N LEU A 221 17.54 -6.77 21.32
CA LEU A 221 18.40 -5.61 21.07
C LEU A 221 18.16 -4.52 22.13
N ALA A 222 16.91 -4.22 22.43
CA ALA A 222 16.52 -3.23 23.44
C ALA A 222 17.05 -3.60 24.84
N GLY A 223 17.02 -4.88 25.20
CA GLY A 223 17.60 -5.40 26.43
C GLY A 223 19.11 -5.19 26.54
N MET A 224 19.81 -5.02 25.43
CA MET A 224 21.22 -4.66 25.35
C MET A 224 21.48 -3.14 25.24
N GLY A 225 20.43 -2.32 25.33
CA GLY A 225 20.53 -0.87 25.18
C GLY A 225 20.59 -0.38 23.73
N ILE A 226 20.38 -1.27 22.74
CA ILE A 226 20.40 -0.96 21.31
C ILE A 226 18.98 -0.63 20.89
N ARG A 227 18.72 0.62 20.54
CA ARG A 227 17.37 1.13 20.25
C ARG A 227 17.22 1.74 18.88
N SER A 228 18.33 1.99 18.17
CA SER A 228 18.34 2.65 16.88
C SER A 228 19.15 1.87 15.85
N VAL A 229 18.90 2.15 14.58
CA VAL A 229 19.72 1.63 13.45
C VAL A 229 21.20 2.03 13.67
N GLY A 230 21.46 3.26 14.12
CA GLY A 230 22.81 3.74 14.39
C GLY A 230 23.54 2.92 15.45
N ASP A 231 22.84 2.43 16.47
CA ASP A 231 23.43 1.56 17.49
C ASP A 231 23.77 0.19 16.89
N CYS A 232 22.89 -0.37 16.04
CA CYS A 232 23.18 -1.61 15.31
C CYS A 232 24.41 -1.49 14.43
N LEU A 233 24.61 -0.36 13.76
CA LEU A 233 25.75 -0.14 12.86
C LEU A 233 27.10 -0.07 13.59
N ARG A 234 27.11 0.13 14.91
CA ARG A 234 28.32 0.12 15.74
C ARG A 234 28.73 -1.28 16.21
N LEU A 235 27.82 -2.26 16.07
CA LEU A 235 28.11 -3.62 16.51
C LEU A 235 29.07 -4.33 15.58
N PRO A 236 29.93 -5.25 16.10
CA PRO A 236 30.73 -6.13 15.26
C PRO A 236 29.84 -6.98 14.35
N ARG A 237 30.05 -6.88 13.04
CA ARG A 237 29.17 -7.48 12.01
C ARG A 237 29.00 -9.00 12.16
N GLU A 238 30.10 -9.72 12.41
CA GLU A 238 30.06 -11.17 12.60
C GLU A 238 29.26 -11.57 13.85
N GLY A 239 29.47 -10.86 14.96
CA GLY A 239 28.75 -11.08 16.21
C GLY A 239 27.25 -10.78 16.05
N PHE A 240 26.91 -9.71 15.34
CA PHE A 240 25.52 -9.37 15.02
C PHE A 240 24.87 -10.44 14.14
N ALA A 241 25.51 -10.88 13.06
CA ALA A 241 24.96 -11.91 12.17
C ALA A 241 24.80 -13.26 12.89
N ARG A 242 25.75 -13.64 13.76
CA ARG A 242 25.69 -14.90 14.53
C ARG A 242 24.50 -14.90 15.51
N ARG A 243 24.21 -13.75 16.13
CA ARG A 243 23.17 -13.67 17.18
C ARG A 243 21.77 -13.40 16.64
N PHE A 244 21.64 -12.55 15.61
CA PHE A 244 20.34 -12.08 15.10
C PHE A 244 20.01 -12.62 13.69
N GLY A 245 20.92 -13.43 13.15
CA GLY A 245 20.80 -14.00 11.82
C GLY A 245 21.40 -13.12 10.72
N PRO A 246 21.87 -13.74 9.63
CA PRO A 246 22.50 -13.03 8.51
C PRO A 246 21.52 -12.10 7.79
N GLN A 247 20.22 -12.42 7.81
CA GLN A 247 19.19 -11.66 7.14
C GLN A 247 19.14 -10.20 7.61
N ARG A 248 19.27 -9.97 8.93
CA ARG A 248 19.24 -8.61 9.51
C ARG A 248 20.45 -7.79 9.06
N LEU A 249 21.60 -8.45 8.92
CA LEU A 249 22.80 -7.81 8.38
C LEU A 249 22.67 -7.46 6.90
N ILE A 250 22.08 -8.36 6.10
CA ILE A 250 21.78 -8.13 4.69
C ILE A 250 20.83 -6.93 4.53
N GLU A 251 19.81 -6.82 5.36
CA GLU A 251 18.88 -5.68 5.34
C GLU A 251 19.58 -4.36 5.67
N LEU A 252 20.47 -4.35 6.67
CA LEU A 252 21.30 -3.18 6.97
C LEU A 252 22.18 -2.79 5.77
N ASP A 253 22.79 -3.77 5.11
CA ASP A 253 23.63 -3.50 3.94
C ASP A 253 22.82 -3.04 2.73
N ARG A 254 21.62 -3.58 2.50
CA ARG A 254 20.68 -3.09 1.48
C ARG A 254 20.25 -1.66 1.77
N ALA A 255 19.87 -1.37 3.01
CA ALA A 255 19.48 -0.02 3.40
C ALA A 255 20.62 0.98 3.15
N LEU A 256 21.86 0.61 3.46
CA LEU A 256 23.04 1.45 3.26
C LEU A 256 23.53 1.51 1.79
N GLY A 257 22.90 0.75 0.89
CA GLY A 257 23.31 0.68 -0.51
C GLY A 257 24.60 -0.12 -0.75
N ARG A 258 25.03 -0.94 0.21
CA ARG A 258 26.19 -1.85 0.07
C ARG A 258 25.85 -3.12 -0.70
N LEU A 259 24.58 -3.53 -0.64
CA LEU A 259 24.02 -4.63 -1.39
C LEU A 259 22.82 -4.15 -2.22
N PRO A 260 22.56 -4.79 -3.39
CA PRO A 260 21.36 -4.53 -4.15
C PRO A 260 20.09 -4.82 -3.34
N ASP A 261 19.07 -3.98 -3.49
CA ASP A 261 17.74 -4.16 -2.90
C ASP A 261 16.71 -4.23 -4.03
N PRO A 262 16.61 -5.38 -4.75
CA PRO A 262 15.71 -5.53 -5.86
C PRO A 262 14.26 -5.47 -5.39
N ARG A 263 13.40 -4.77 -6.15
CA ARG A 263 11.97 -4.64 -5.90
C ARG A 263 11.19 -5.07 -7.13
N SER A 264 10.13 -5.82 -6.90
CA SER A 264 9.20 -6.17 -7.97
C SER A 264 8.28 -4.98 -8.23
N SER A 265 8.26 -4.50 -9.48
CA SER A 265 7.32 -3.45 -9.86
C SER A 265 5.92 -4.04 -9.96
N TRP A 266 4.98 -3.41 -9.27
CA TRP A 266 3.58 -3.70 -9.44
C TRP A 266 3.10 -3.13 -10.78
N ARG A 267 2.21 -3.84 -11.41
CA ARG A 267 1.51 -3.36 -12.60
C ARG A 267 0.03 -3.50 -12.36
N ALA A 268 -0.67 -2.45 -12.65
CA ALA A 268 -2.10 -2.48 -12.56
C ALA A 268 -2.68 -3.52 -13.53
N PRO A 269 -3.72 -4.25 -13.14
CA PRO A 269 -4.38 -5.21 -14.01
C PRO A 269 -4.86 -4.49 -15.28
N GLU A 270 -4.71 -5.15 -16.43
CA GLU A 270 -5.14 -4.59 -17.73
C GLU A 270 -6.66 -4.47 -17.83
N ARG A 271 -7.38 -5.21 -17.00
CA ARG A 271 -8.85 -5.22 -16.94
C ARG A 271 -9.29 -4.68 -15.59
N PHE A 272 -10.29 -3.82 -15.63
CA PHE A 272 -10.97 -3.41 -14.41
C PHE A 272 -11.91 -4.54 -13.97
N CYS A 273 -11.79 -4.92 -12.71
CA CYS A 273 -12.74 -5.77 -12.00
C CYS A 273 -12.87 -5.20 -10.60
N ALA A 274 -14.07 -4.95 -10.16
CA ALA A 274 -14.38 -4.55 -8.80
C ALA A 274 -15.61 -5.30 -8.32
N ASP A 275 -15.58 -5.71 -7.07
CA ASP A 275 -16.66 -6.44 -6.41
C ASP A 275 -17.10 -5.72 -5.14
N TYR A 276 -18.34 -5.94 -4.78
CA TYR A 276 -18.92 -5.48 -3.53
C TYR A 276 -19.69 -6.64 -2.89
N GLU A 277 -19.29 -7.02 -1.70
CA GLU A 277 -19.94 -8.08 -0.94
C GLU A 277 -21.04 -7.49 -0.05
N LEU A 278 -22.26 -8.01 -0.21
CA LEU A 278 -23.40 -7.64 0.62
C LEU A 278 -23.42 -8.55 1.85
N THR A 279 -23.57 -7.98 3.03
CA THR A 279 -23.68 -8.72 4.30
C THR A 279 -24.98 -9.50 4.41
N GLU A 280 -26.03 -9.04 3.72
CA GLU A 280 -27.36 -9.65 3.70
C GLU A 280 -27.92 -9.64 2.28
N GLU A 281 -28.88 -10.55 2.00
CA GLU A 281 -29.58 -10.58 0.73
C GLU A 281 -30.41 -9.29 0.55
N GLN A 282 -30.15 -8.57 -0.55
CA GLN A 282 -30.80 -7.29 -0.83
C GLN A 282 -31.65 -7.38 -2.09
N SER A 283 -32.89 -6.90 -1.98
CA SER A 283 -33.80 -6.68 -3.10
C SER A 283 -34.13 -5.19 -3.31
N ASP A 284 -33.59 -4.30 -2.49
CA ASP A 284 -33.78 -2.86 -2.62
C ASP A 284 -32.98 -2.32 -3.80
N CYS A 285 -33.71 -1.85 -4.83
CA CYS A 285 -33.11 -1.30 -6.04
C CYS A 285 -32.33 -0.01 -5.78
N GLU A 286 -32.72 0.82 -4.82
CA GLU A 286 -32.04 2.09 -4.53
C GLU A 286 -30.66 1.82 -3.94
N LEU A 287 -30.59 0.88 -3.00
CA LEU A 287 -29.30 0.44 -2.42
C LEU A 287 -28.40 -0.20 -3.46
N LEU A 288 -28.92 -1.09 -4.30
CA LEU A 288 -28.14 -1.72 -5.38
C LEU A 288 -27.63 -0.68 -6.39
N LEU A 289 -28.44 0.34 -6.73
CA LEU A 289 -28.01 1.43 -7.59
C LEU A 289 -26.91 2.29 -6.95
N ALA A 290 -26.99 2.55 -5.64
CA ALA A 290 -25.93 3.26 -4.92
C ALA A 290 -24.60 2.51 -4.99
N ILE A 291 -24.62 1.18 -4.78
CA ILE A 291 -23.44 0.33 -4.89
C ILE A 291 -22.88 0.32 -6.34
N CYS A 292 -23.76 0.19 -7.34
CA CYS A 292 -23.36 0.28 -8.74
C CYS A 292 -22.68 1.62 -9.06
N ARG A 293 -23.17 2.72 -8.47
CA ARG A 293 -22.58 4.05 -8.62
C ARG A 293 -21.17 4.12 -8.05
N GLU A 294 -20.94 3.56 -6.88
CA GLU A 294 -19.59 3.48 -6.28
C GLU A 294 -18.62 2.67 -7.16
N LEU A 295 -19.07 1.53 -7.68
CA LEU A 295 -18.28 0.73 -8.61
C LEU A 295 -17.96 1.49 -9.92
N LEU A 296 -18.91 2.27 -10.45
CA LEU A 296 -18.69 3.12 -11.61
C LEU A 296 -17.71 4.26 -11.35
N LEU A 297 -17.75 4.89 -10.17
CA LEU A 297 -16.77 5.90 -9.76
C LEU A 297 -15.35 5.30 -9.66
N SER A 298 -15.26 4.07 -9.20
CA SER A 298 -14.00 3.32 -9.18
C SER A 298 -13.48 3.04 -10.60
N LEU A 299 -14.37 2.64 -11.53
CA LEU A 299 -14.04 2.48 -12.95
C LEU A 299 -13.60 3.79 -13.58
N GLU A 300 -14.31 4.89 -13.32
CA GLU A 300 -13.94 6.20 -13.84
C GLU A 300 -12.53 6.61 -13.43
N ARG A 301 -12.17 6.46 -12.15
CA ARG A 301 -10.81 6.71 -11.65
C ARG A 301 -9.78 5.84 -12.37
N PHE A 302 -10.08 4.55 -12.56
CA PHE A 302 -9.23 3.61 -13.28
C PHE A 302 -8.98 4.04 -14.74
N LEU A 303 -10.02 4.46 -15.44
CA LEU A 303 -9.94 4.89 -16.83
C LEU A 303 -9.22 6.23 -16.99
N LEU A 304 -9.55 7.22 -16.14
CA LEU A 304 -8.93 8.55 -16.16
C LEU A 304 -7.41 8.46 -15.91
N THR A 305 -7.01 7.71 -14.90
CA THR A 305 -5.59 7.55 -14.55
C THR A 305 -4.77 6.96 -15.71
N ARG A 306 -5.41 6.14 -16.55
CA ARG A 306 -4.75 5.48 -17.69
C ARG A 306 -5.03 6.10 -19.04
N GLN A 307 -5.80 7.16 -19.09
CA GLN A 307 -6.28 7.78 -20.33
C GLN A 307 -6.95 6.75 -21.26
N LEU A 308 -7.71 5.84 -20.67
CA LEU A 308 -8.45 4.79 -21.37
C LEU A 308 -9.94 5.13 -21.43
N GLY A 309 -10.62 4.51 -22.39
CA GLY A 309 -12.08 4.48 -22.47
C GLY A 309 -12.57 3.04 -22.51
N THR A 310 -13.81 2.81 -22.11
CA THR A 310 -14.48 1.52 -22.25
C THR A 310 -15.75 1.68 -23.08
N GLN A 311 -16.07 0.66 -23.86
CA GLN A 311 -17.30 0.60 -24.66
C GLN A 311 -18.34 -0.32 -24.02
N ARG A 312 -17.92 -1.14 -23.04
CA ARG A 312 -18.80 -2.08 -22.37
C ARG A 312 -18.42 -2.21 -20.91
N VAL A 313 -19.43 -2.20 -20.06
CA VAL A 313 -19.35 -2.49 -18.65
C VAL A 313 -20.29 -3.66 -18.39
N LEU A 314 -19.85 -4.67 -17.63
CA LEU A 314 -20.66 -5.81 -17.28
C LEU A 314 -20.85 -5.82 -15.76
N PHE A 315 -22.09 -5.75 -15.32
CA PHE A 315 -22.46 -5.99 -13.93
C PHE A 315 -22.92 -7.43 -13.76
N SER A 316 -22.37 -8.11 -12.76
CA SER A 316 -22.78 -9.47 -12.40
C SER A 316 -23.30 -9.49 -10.96
N PHE A 317 -24.57 -9.88 -10.80
CA PHE A 317 -25.21 -10.03 -9.50
C PHE A 317 -25.24 -11.51 -9.14
N PHE A 318 -24.57 -11.87 -8.06
CA PHE A 318 -24.53 -13.23 -7.56
C PHE A 318 -25.63 -13.40 -6.50
N HIS A 319 -26.45 -14.44 -6.68
CA HIS A 319 -27.52 -14.78 -5.77
C HIS A 319 -27.07 -15.92 -4.86
N LEU A 320 -27.60 -15.99 -3.64
CA LEU A 320 -27.37 -17.11 -2.72
C LEU A 320 -27.83 -18.45 -3.29
N LYS A 321 -28.90 -18.41 -4.11
CA LYS A 321 -29.44 -19.59 -4.80
C LYS A 321 -29.74 -19.20 -6.25
N GLY A 322 -29.11 -19.92 -7.19
CA GLY A 322 -29.36 -19.71 -8.61
C GLY A 322 -28.14 -19.25 -9.42
N SER A 323 -28.36 -18.94 -10.68
CA SER A 323 -27.33 -18.41 -11.60
C SER A 323 -27.17 -16.90 -11.40
N ALA A 324 -25.96 -16.40 -11.64
CA ALA A 324 -25.72 -14.95 -11.62
C ALA A 324 -26.53 -14.22 -12.71
N THR A 325 -27.08 -13.08 -12.37
CA THR A 325 -27.72 -12.16 -13.33
C THR A 325 -26.66 -11.21 -13.88
N GLN A 326 -26.58 -11.09 -15.19
CA GLN A 326 -25.63 -10.21 -15.87
C GLN A 326 -26.38 -9.10 -16.60
N LEU A 327 -25.95 -7.85 -16.38
CA LEU A 327 -26.44 -6.66 -17.07
C LEU A 327 -25.25 -6.02 -17.82
N PRO A 328 -25.33 -5.87 -19.15
CA PRO A 328 -24.27 -5.25 -19.96
C PRO A 328 -24.25 -3.73 -19.84
#